data_c69861840f1e9c62fef9a047e1bcbf98
#
_entry.id   c69861840f1e9c62fef9a047e1bcbf98
#
_cell.length_a   1.000
_cell.length_b   1.000
_cell.length_c   1.000
_cell.angle_alpha   90.00
_cell.angle_beta   90.00
_cell.angle_gamma   90.00
#
_symmetry.space_group_name_H-M   'P 1'
#
loop_
_entity.id
_entity.type
_entity.pdbx_description
1 polymer ?
#
loop_
_entity_poly.entity_id
_entity_poly.type
_entity_poly.pdbx_seq_one_letter_code
_entity_poly.pdbx_strand_id
1 'polypeptide(L)'
;TSWSTYQSSKGVLQATKSQLKAAEIANEGITLEYDSGNSRTTLEVIQSRTLLLNARIAYAKAQKDLIISKFNFLAQLGNLTLESVQGL
;
A
#
# COMPACT_ATOMS: atom_id res chain seq x y z
N THR A 1 -4.23 20.16 3.66
CA THR A 1 -3.10 20.67 2.88
C THR A 1 -2.35 19.57 2.17
N SER A 2 -1.55 19.91 1.17
CA SER A 2 -0.77 18.92 0.42
C SER A 2 0.26 18.21 1.31
N TRP A 3 0.80 18.88 2.30
CA TRP A 3 1.71 18.26 3.27
C TRP A 3 1.00 17.20 4.10
N SER A 4 -0.19 17.51 4.61
CA SER A 4 -0.98 16.56 5.38
C SER A 4 -1.39 15.36 4.53
N THR A 5 -1.79 15.58 3.27
CA THR A 5 -2.13 14.51 2.34
C THR A 5 -0.94 13.61 2.08
N TYR A 6 0.25 14.20 1.88
CA TYR A 6 1.49 13.44 1.68
C TYR A 6 1.80 12.56 2.89
N GLN A 7 1.70 13.11 4.10
CA GLN A 7 1.95 12.35 5.31
C GLN A 7 0.95 11.22 5.52
N SER A 8 -0.33 11.50 5.24
CA SER A 8 -1.38 10.48 5.31
C SER A 8 -1.13 9.35 4.33
N SER A 9 -0.75 9.67 3.10
CA SER A 9 -0.44 8.67 2.07
C SER A 9 0.75 7.81 2.47
N LYS A 10 1.75 8.42 3.09
CA LYS A 10 2.92 7.67 3.58
C LYS A 10 2.53 6.71 4.69
N GLY A 11 1.64 7.14 5.61
CA GLY A 11 1.13 6.28 6.67
C GLY A 11 0.33 5.10 6.12
N VAL A 12 -0.54 5.35 5.13
CA VAL A 12 -1.30 4.31 4.46
C VAL A 12 -0.37 3.32 3.76
N LEU A 13 0.68 3.81 3.12
CA LEU A 13 1.66 2.94 2.46
C LEU A 13 2.31 1.98 3.47
N GLN A 14 2.73 2.49 4.62
CA GLN A 14 3.34 1.66 5.66
C GLN A 14 2.34 0.64 6.21
N ALA A 15 1.09 1.06 6.43
CA ALA A 15 0.04 0.17 6.92
C ALA A 15 -0.26 -0.95 5.92
N THR A 16 -0.40 -0.62 4.63
CA THR A 16 -0.65 -1.62 3.58
C THR A 16 0.54 -2.54 3.38
N LYS A 17 1.75 -2.03 3.53
CA LYS A 17 2.96 -2.87 3.46
C LYS A 17 2.99 -3.90 4.57
N SER A 18 2.66 -3.50 5.80
CA SER A 18 2.59 -4.41 6.94
C SER A 18 1.48 -5.44 6.74
N GLN A 19 0.33 -5.01 6.24
CA GLN A 19 -0.79 -5.90 5.94
C GLN A 19 -0.42 -6.92 4.87
N LEU A 20 0.26 -6.49 3.81
CA LEU A 20 0.72 -7.38 2.75
C LEU A 20 1.68 -8.42 3.30
N LYS A 21 2.64 -8.01 4.11
CA LYS A 21 3.59 -8.94 4.71
C LYS A 21 2.90 -9.97 5.58
N ALA A 22 1.95 -9.53 6.40
CA ALA A 22 1.17 -10.45 7.24
C ALA A 22 0.36 -11.43 6.38
N ALA A 23 -0.24 -10.95 5.29
CA ALA A 23 -1.02 -11.81 4.38
C ALA A 23 -0.12 -12.82 3.67
N GLU A 24 1.09 -12.43 3.28
CA GLU A 24 2.06 -13.34 2.67
C GLU A 24 2.46 -14.45 3.62
N ILE A 25 2.75 -14.11 4.88
CA ILE A 25 3.12 -15.08 5.90
C ILE A 25 1.96 -16.04 6.17
N ALA A 26 0.75 -15.51 6.31
CA ALA A 26 -0.44 -16.31 6.55
C ALA A 26 -0.73 -17.27 5.39
N ASN A 27 -0.62 -16.77 4.15
CA ASN A 27 -0.86 -17.60 2.96
C ASN A 27 0.17 -18.72 2.86
N GLU A 28 1.44 -18.40 3.14
CA GLU A 28 2.51 -19.40 3.13
C GLU A 28 2.25 -20.49 4.16
N GLY A 29 1.88 -20.11 5.39
CA GLY A 29 1.57 -21.06 6.44
C GLY A 29 0.40 -21.96 6.09
N ILE A 30 -0.69 -21.39 5.58
CA ILE A 30 -1.89 -22.15 5.21
C ILE A 30 -1.58 -23.08 4.04
N THR A 31 -0.81 -22.63 3.05
CA THR A 31 -0.42 -23.45 1.91
C THR A 31 0.45 -24.62 2.33
N LEU A 32 1.42 -24.39 3.23
CA LEU A 32 2.27 -25.45 3.75
C LEU A 32 1.46 -26.49 4.52
N GLU A 33 0.52 -26.05 5.35
CA GLU A 33 -0.35 -26.96 6.09
C GLU A 33 -1.24 -27.78 5.16
N TYR A 34 -1.76 -27.18 4.10
CA TYR A 34 -2.56 -27.87 3.10
C TYR A 34 -1.74 -28.93 2.38
N ASP A 35 -0.53 -28.56 1.94
CA ASP A 35 0.37 -29.49 1.21
C ASP A 35 0.85 -30.64 2.11
N SER A 36 0.94 -30.40 3.41
CA SER A 36 1.34 -31.44 4.38
C SER A 36 0.22 -32.42 4.72
N GLY A 37 -0.98 -32.20 4.17
CA GLY A 37 -2.12 -33.05 4.49
C GLY A 37 -2.77 -32.75 5.82
N ASN A 38 -2.47 -31.59 6.42
CA ASN A 38 -3.12 -31.15 7.65
C ASN A 38 -4.55 -30.66 7.37
N SER A 39 -5.26 -30.27 8.42
CA SER A 39 -6.70 -30.04 8.39
C SER A 39 -7.17 -28.82 7.61
N ARG A 40 -6.30 -28.17 6.83
CA ARG A 40 -6.69 -27.03 6.02
C ARG A 40 -7.45 -27.47 4.77
N THR A 41 -8.56 -26.79 4.49
CA THR A 41 -9.38 -27.11 3.32
C THR A 41 -8.94 -26.29 2.10
N THR A 42 -9.36 -26.78 0.90
CA THR A 42 -9.13 -26.05 -0.35
C THR A 42 -9.75 -24.64 -0.28
N LEU A 43 -10.91 -24.53 0.37
CA LEU A 43 -11.58 -23.25 0.54
C LEU A 43 -10.71 -22.27 1.35
N GLU A 44 -10.08 -22.75 2.41
CA GLU A 44 -9.18 -21.91 3.23
C GLU A 44 -7.99 -21.41 2.42
N VAL A 45 -7.41 -22.27 1.59
CA VAL A 45 -6.30 -21.89 0.72
C VAL A 45 -6.74 -20.82 -0.28
N ILE A 46 -7.91 -20.99 -0.89
CA ILE A 46 -8.44 -20.03 -1.85
C ILE A 46 -8.72 -18.68 -1.16
N GLN A 47 -9.33 -18.71 0.03
CA GLN A 47 -9.60 -17.50 0.78
C GLN A 47 -8.31 -16.77 1.16
N SER A 48 -7.29 -17.51 1.57
CA SER A 48 -5.99 -16.95 1.91
C SER A 48 -5.34 -16.27 0.71
N ARG A 49 -5.41 -16.90 -0.47
CA ARG A 49 -4.88 -16.33 -1.71
C ARG A 49 -5.61 -15.07 -2.12
N THR A 50 -6.94 -15.06 -1.93
CA THR A 50 -7.76 -13.89 -2.22
C THR A 50 -7.39 -12.72 -1.32
N LEU A 51 -7.20 -12.97 -0.02
CA LEU A 51 -6.75 -11.96 0.91
C LEU A 51 -5.37 -11.42 0.55
N LEU A 52 -4.46 -12.31 0.14
CA LEU A 52 -3.12 -11.90 -0.30
C LEU A 52 -3.20 -11.02 -1.54
N LEU A 53 -4.01 -11.41 -2.53
CA LEU A 53 -4.19 -10.63 -3.74
C LEU A 53 -4.76 -9.25 -3.44
N ASN A 54 -5.78 -9.19 -2.58
CA ASN A 54 -6.37 -7.92 -2.18
C ASN A 54 -5.36 -7.04 -1.45
N ALA A 55 -4.51 -7.62 -0.62
CA ALA A 55 -3.46 -6.89 0.08
C ALA A 55 -2.41 -6.34 -0.90
N ARG A 56 -2.06 -7.11 -1.93
CA ARG A 56 -1.15 -6.64 -2.98
C ARG A 56 -1.73 -5.48 -3.77
N ILE A 57 -3.01 -5.57 -4.10
CA ILE A 57 -3.71 -4.49 -4.82
C ILE A 57 -3.75 -3.23 -3.95
N ALA A 58 -4.07 -3.37 -2.67
CA ALA A 58 -4.11 -2.23 -1.74
C ALA A 58 -2.74 -1.57 -1.61
N TYR A 59 -1.68 -2.38 -1.53
CA TYR A 59 -0.31 -1.87 -1.44
C TYR A 59 0.08 -1.12 -2.72
N ALA A 60 -0.20 -1.70 -3.88
CA ALA A 60 0.10 -1.05 -5.17
C ALA A 60 -0.66 0.28 -5.31
N LYS A 61 -1.92 0.30 -4.89
CA LYS A 61 -2.74 1.51 -4.91
C LYS A 61 -2.16 2.58 -3.97
N ALA A 62 -1.73 2.16 -2.78
CA ALA A 62 -1.12 3.07 -1.82
C ALA A 62 0.19 3.66 -2.34
N GLN A 63 1.00 2.86 -3.05
CA GLN A 63 2.21 3.34 -3.69
C GLN A 63 1.90 4.40 -4.75
N LYS A 64 0.87 4.15 -5.57
CA LYS A 64 0.44 5.10 -6.59
C LYS A 64 -0.04 6.39 -5.95
N ASP A 65 -0.86 6.30 -4.90
CA ASP A 65 -1.40 7.46 -4.21
C ASP A 65 -0.28 8.28 -3.58
N LEU A 66 0.73 7.63 -3.02
CA LEU A 66 1.89 8.32 -2.44
C LEU A 66 2.66 9.10 -3.52
N ILE A 67 2.87 8.48 -4.67
CA ILE A 67 3.58 9.13 -5.78
C ILE A 67 2.80 10.36 -6.25
N ILE A 68 1.48 10.24 -6.40
CA ILE A 68 0.63 11.35 -6.82
C ILE A 68 0.68 12.47 -5.78
N SER A 69 0.58 12.14 -4.49
CA SER A 69 0.66 13.12 -3.41
C SER A 69 2.00 13.84 -3.40
N LYS A 70 3.08 13.11 -3.65
CA LYS A 70 4.41 13.67 -3.71
C LYS A 70 4.55 14.67 -4.86
N PHE A 71 4.05 14.30 -6.04
CA PHE A 71 4.06 15.20 -7.19
C PHE A 71 3.23 16.45 -6.94
N ASN A 72 2.05 16.31 -6.35
CA ASN A 72 1.20 17.44 -6.02
C ASN A 72 1.88 18.38 -5.03
N PHE A 73 2.54 17.82 -4.03
CA PHE A 73 3.28 18.60 -3.04
C PHE A 73 4.42 19.38 -3.69
N LEU A 74 5.19 18.72 -4.56
CA LEU A 74 6.29 19.36 -5.27
C LEU A 74 5.79 20.43 -6.24
N ALA A 75 4.66 20.17 -6.91
CA ALA A 75 4.06 21.15 -7.82
C ALA A 75 3.63 22.41 -7.07
N GLN A 76 3.04 22.25 -5.88
CA GLN A 76 2.64 23.40 -5.08
C GLN A 76 3.84 24.18 -4.57
N LEU A 77 4.92 23.51 -4.19
CA LEU A 77 6.16 24.20 -3.82
C LEU A 77 6.75 24.96 -5.00
N GLY A 78 6.72 24.37 -6.19
CA GLY A 78 7.19 25.03 -7.39
C GLY A 78 6.37 26.28 -7.72
N ASN A 79 5.04 26.19 -7.57
CA ASN A 79 4.16 27.35 -7.78
C ASN A 79 4.45 28.46 -6.79
N LEU A 80 4.67 28.12 -5.54
CA LEU A 80 5.03 29.10 -4.51
C LEU A 80 6.33 29.82 -4.85
N THR A 81 7.31 29.07 -5.31
CA THR A 81 8.60 29.63 -5.70
C THR A 81 8.45 30.59 -6.88
N LEU A 82 7.63 30.22 -7.89
CA LEU A 82 7.36 31.07 -9.04
C LEU A 82 6.64 32.34 -8.64
N GLU A 83 5.67 32.25 -7.74
CA GLU A 83 4.95 33.42 -7.24
C GLU A 83 5.90 34.35 -6.49
N SER A 84 6.80 33.81 -5.69
CA SER A 84 7.82 34.60 -5.00
C SER A 84 8.71 35.36 -5.98
N VAL A 85 9.15 34.70 -7.04
CA VAL A 85 9.98 35.34 -8.07
C VAL A 85 9.20 36.40 -8.84
N GLN A 86 7.95 36.09 -9.20
CA GLN A 86 7.11 37.05 -9.93
C GLN A 86 6.69 38.23 -9.08
N GLY A 87 6.62 38.04 -7.78
CA GLY A 87 6.31 39.12 -6.85
C GLY A 87 7.44 40.12 -6.66
N LEU A 88 8.60 39.80 -7.16
CA LEU A 88 9.75 40.70 -7.11
C LEU A 88 9.70 41.69 -8.28
#